data_e09c31e000f2eec999e0861257f5cd51
#
_entry.id   e09c31e000f2eec999e0861257f5cd51
#
_cell.length_a   1.000
_cell.length_b   1.000
_cell.length_c   1.000
_cell.angle_alpha   90.00
_cell.angle_beta   90.00
_cell.angle_gamma   90.00
#
_symmetry.space_group_name_H-M   'P 1'
#
loop_
_entity.id
_entity.type
_entity.pdbx_description
1 polymer ?
#
loop_
_entity_poly.entity_id
_entity_poly.type
_entity_poly.pdbx_seq_one_letter_code
_entity_poly.pdbx_strand_id
1 'polypeptide(L)'
;RVSGQLPAMNRVMSYMGSCATIVWDMLREEGVEISRKLATALYYGLYTDTGEFTEITHSLDRDLRDEADFDNTIVAKFRNANMSLEELDIAATALLGRDYIEEYRLAIVKAGACDPNVLGIISDFVLEVDAIDICMVFSVIKNGVKLSFRSCIKEVSASEMAQEVCRDIGSGGGHYYKAGGFIPMDLLIDSYNVYCREKDLTPRFQYSSDGTHKRPSDSAIKSLLEERIFDYLNDTKIIYGEDFDTSGFKKVDYKKRPIPMGYIIAKDILPVGCCMGVRTAKGDISTPVGEDTVVIIGEDGSVRILNLDRLNKSFRIYKDWRFTVKQTDYVPKFKNKDTETIVDGMAHARVCIPVEADFSRAFVLKHKVKLFKNKDDSSYISGRPGDIMVLPNDDRNEAYMISKTEFEKTHIAKGEEENRKKAVVFDLDGTLLYTLCL
;
A
#
# COMPACT_ATOMS: atom_id res chain seq x y z
N ARG A 1 4.84 -6.99 -11.58
CA ARG A 1 6.20 -7.56 -11.69
C ARG A 1 6.59 -7.56 -13.16
N VAL A 2 7.59 -6.79 -13.54
CA VAL A 2 8.17 -6.85 -14.88
C VAL A 2 9.06 -8.07 -14.90
N SER A 3 8.62 -9.16 -15.53
CA SER A 3 9.44 -10.34 -15.81
C SER A 3 10.20 -10.10 -17.10
N GLY A 4 11.44 -9.71 -17.01
CA GLY A 4 12.36 -9.53 -18.13
C GLY A 4 13.69 -9.00 -17.59
N GLN A 5 14.80 -9.33 -18.25
CA GLN A 5 16.07 -8.70 -17.94
C GLN A 5 15.98 -7.22 -18.33
N LEU A 6 15.63 -6.39 -17.33
CA LEU A 6 15.63 -4.96 -17.49
C LEU A 6 17.08 -4.45 -17.48
N PRO A 7 17.44 -3.39 -18.23
CA PRO A 7 18.77 -2.81 -18.22
C PRO A 7 19.22 -2.44 -16.79
N ALA A 8 20.52 -2.33 -16.55
CA ALA A 8 21.10 -2.07 -15.21
C ALA A 8 20.65 -0.76 -14.53
N MET A 9 19.90 0.09 -15.24
CA MET A 9 19.36 1.38 -14.74
C MET A 9 17.83 1.34 -14.62
N ASN A 10 17.30 0.39 -13.85
CA ASN A 10 15.87 0.37 -13.55
C ASN A 10 15.58 0.93 -12.17
N ARG A 11 14.70 1.91 -12.10
CA ARG A 11 14.14 2.42 -10.86
C ARG A 11 12.68 1.98 -10.77
N VAL A 12 12.39 1.03 -9.87
CA VAL A 12 11.04 0.52 -9.62
C VAL A 12 10.67 0.85 -8.18
N MET A 13 9.69 1.74 -8.01
CA MET A 13 9.20 2.21 -6.72
C MET A 13 7.69 1.97 -6.66
N SER A 14 7.29 0.75 -6.32
CA SER A 14 5.89 0.29 -6.36
C SER A 14 4.96 0.98 -5.36
N TYR A 15 5.51 1.78 -4.46
CA TYR A 15 4.77 2.57 -3.46
C TYR A 15 4.53 4.03 -3.89
N MET A 16 5.02 4.44 -5.07
CA MET A 16 4.72 5.75 -5.66
C MET A 16 3.31 5.77 -6.26
N GLY A 17 2.65 6.90 -6.14
CA GLY A 17 1.34 7.12 -6.73
C GLY A 17 1.36 7.13 -8.26
N SER A 18 2.48 7.56 -8.87
CA SER A 18 2.65 7.59 -10.30
C SER A 18 4.09 7.41 -10.75
N CYS A 19 4.30 6.81 -11.92
CA CYS A 19 5.59 6.82 -12.61
C CYS A 19 6.07 8.24 -12.94
N ALA A 20 5.16 9.20 -13.10
CA ALA A 20 5.48 10.60 -13.32
C ALA A 20 6.34 11.19 -12.21
N THR A 21 6.08 10.79 -10.95
CA THR A 21 6.87 11.20 -9.79
C THR A 21 8.30 10.68 -9.86
N ILE A 22 8.49 9.43 -10.27
CA ILE A 22 9.83 8.84 -10.41
C ILE A 22 10.63 9.59 -11.48
N VAL A 23 10.00 9.89 -12.63
CA VAL A 23 10.63 10.65 -13.70
C VAL A 23 10.99 12.06 -13.25
N TRP A 24 10.07 12.74 -12.56
CA TRP A 24 10.30 14.08 -12.03
C TRP A 24 11.46 14.13 -11.03
N ASP A 25 11.54 13.16 -10.12
CA ASP A 25 12.61 13.04 -9.15
C ASP A 25 13.97 12.78 -9.83
N MET A 26 14.02 11.87 -10.82
CA MET A 26 15.23 11.61 -11.61
C MET A 26 15.73 12.86 -12.35
N LEU A 27 14.82 13.63 -12.96
CA LEU A 27 15.20 14.87 -13.66
C LEU A 27 15.79 15.91 -12.70
N ARG A 28 15.26 16.00 -11.48
CA ARG A 28 15.79 16.88 -10.43
C ARG A 28 17.15 16.41 -9.91
N GLU A 29 17.31 15.11 -9.65
CA GLU A 29 18.60 14.52 -9.24
C GLU A 29 19.71 14.80 -10.26
N GLU A 30 19.39 14.76 -11.55
CA GLU A 30 20.34 15.05 -12.65
C GLU A 30 20.49 16.57 -12.94
N GLY A 31 19.78 17.42 -12.19
CA GLY A 31 19.85 18.89 -12.39
C GLY A 31 19.27 19.36 -13.73
N VAL A 32 18.37 18.59 -14.34
CA VAL A 32 17.73 18.93 -15.60
C VAL A 32 16.65 19.99 -15.38
N GLU A 33 16.68 21.06 -16.15
CA GLU A 33 15.64 22.09 -16.14
C GLU A 33 14.31 21.53 -16.66
N ILE A 34 13.30 21.53 -15.79
CA ILE A 34 11.95 21.01 -16.11
C ILE A 34 11.12 22.16 -16.69
N SER A 35 10.89 22.12 -18.01
CA SER A 35 10.03 23.12 -18.65
C SER A 35 8.58 23.02 -18.18
N ARG A 36 7.84 24.15 -18.20
CA ARG A 36 6.42 24.19 -17.81
C ARG A 36 5.55 23.17 -18.55
N LYS A 37 5.84 22.87 -19.82
CA LYS A 37 5.15 21.82 -20.58
C LYS A 37 5.40 20.43 -20.00
N LEU A 38 6.64 20.12 -19.67
CA LEU A 38 7.02 18.86 -19.07
C LEU A 38 6.44 18.72 -17.64
N ALA A 39 6.54 19.79 -16.84
CA ALA A 39 5.91 19.86 -15.51
C ALA A 39 4.40 19.62 -15.58
N THR A 40 3.70 20.23 -16.59
CA THR A 40 2.26 19.99 -16.80
C THR A 40 1.95 18.54 -17.13
N ALA A 41 2.76 17.89 -17.96
CA ALA A 41 2.56 16.46 -18.31
C ALA A 41 2.79 15.55 -17.09
N LEU A 42 3.86 15.77 -16.32
CA LEU A 42 4.16 15.01 -15.12
C LEU A 42 3.11 15.22 -14.03
N TYR A 43 2.68 16.46 -13.82
CA TYR A 43 1.60 16.81 -12.89
C TYR A 43 0.28 16.11 -13.28
N TYR A 44 -0.09 16.14 -14.56
CA TYR A 44 -1.30 15.48 -15.04
C TYR A 44 -1.22 13.96 -14.90
N GLY A 45 -0.06 13.36 -15.14
CA GLY A 45 0.16 11.93 -14.89
C GLY A 45 -0.07 11.56 -13.42
N LEU A 46 0.51 12.32 -12.48
CA LEU A 46 0.26 12.13 -11.05
C LEU A 46 -1.22 12.35 -10.71
N TYR A 47 -1.83 13.41 -11.23
CA TYR A 47 -3.23 13.74 -10.99
C TYR A 47 -4.18 12.60 -11.37
N THR A 48 -3.98 12.00 -12.56
CA THR A 48 -4.83 10.90 -13.06
C THR A 48 -4.59 9.59 -12.34
N ASP A 49 -3.32 9.24 -12.07
CA ASP A 49 -2.95 7.99 -11.43
C ASP A 49 -3.38 7.93 -9.96
N THR A 50 -3.45 9.09 -9.29
CA THR A 50 -3.79 9.19 -7.87
C THR A 50 -5.23 9.64 -7.60
N GLY A 51 -6.13 9.51 -8.57
CA GLY A 51 -7.52 9.90 -8.41
C GLY A 51 -7.68 11.35 -7.93
N GLU A 52 -7.16 12.29 -8.71
CA GLU A 52 -7.22 13.73 -8.37
C GLU A 52 -6.51 14.06 -7.04
N PHE A 53 -5.39 13.37 -6.77
CA PHE A 53 -4.58 13.46 -5.55
C PHE A 53 -5.21 12.87 -4.27
N THR A 54 -6.34 12.21 -4.37
CA THR A 54 -6.99 11.58 -3.21
C THR A 54 -6.22 10.37 -2.68
N GLU A 55 -5.43 9.71 -3.55
CA GLU A 55 -4.67 8.49 -3.25
C GLU A 55 -3.15 8.72 -3.12
N ILE A 56 -2.70 9.94 -2.85
CA ILE A 56 -1.29 10.22 -2.61
C ILE A 56 -0.86 9.59 -1.28
N THR A 57 0.13 8.69 -1.35
CA THR A 57 0.67 8.02 -0.15
C THR A 57 2.12 8.39 0.15
N HIS A 58 2.90 8.76 -0.87
CA HIS A 58 4.34 9.05 -0.71
C HIS A 58 4.66 10.55 -0.76
N SER A 59 5.74 10.94 -0.08
CA SER A 59 6.14 12.34 0.02
C SER A 59 6.66 12.93 -1.30
N LEU A 60 7.29 12.13 -2.15
CA LEU A 60 7.72 12.60 -3.47
C LEU A 60 6.54 12.93 -4.39
N ASP A 61 5.41 12.24 -4.26
CA ASP A 61 4.18 12.61 -4.99
C ASP A 61 3.66 13.97 -4.52
N ARG A 62 3.74 14.26 -3.22
CA ARG A 62 3.40 15.57 -2.66
C ARG A 62 4.40 16.66 -3.09
N ASP A 63 5.68 16.30 -3.18
CA ASP A 63 6.72 17.23 -3.66
C ASP A 63 6.43 17.62 -5.12
N LEU A 64 6.12 16.65 -6.01
CA LEU A 64 5.72 16.94 -7.40
C LEU A 64 4.45 17.81 -7.47
N ARG A 65 3.40 17.45 -6.71
CA ARG A 65 2.15 18.22 -6.67
C ARG A 65 2.36 19.68 -6.25
N ASP A 66 3.18 19.90 -5.23
CA ASP A 66 3.33 21.19 -4.59
C ASP A 66 4.37 22.09 -5.27
N GLU A 67 5.38 21.52 -5.95
CA GLU A 67 6.51 22.26 -6.53
C GLU A 67 6.45 22.42 -8.06
N ALA A 68 5.57 21.67 -8.76
CA ALA A 68 5.49 21.74 -10.23
C ALA A 68 4.90 23.07 -10.72
N ASP A 69 5.60 23.77 -11.63
CA ASP A 69 5.04 24.89 -12.39
C ASP A 69 4.25 24.35 -13.62
N PHE A 70 2.97 24.16 -13.46
CA PHE A 70 2.11 23.56 -14.48
C PHE A 70 1.03 24.53 -15.04
N ASP A 71 0.43 24.16 -16.17
CA ASP A 71 -0.63 24.93 -16.84
C ASP A 71 -2.02 24.31 -16.56
N ASN A 72 -2.78 24.95 -15.67
CA ASN A 72 -4.14 24.56 -15.31
C ASN A 72 -5.09 24.46 -16.50
N THR A 73 -4.92 25.31 -17.54
CA THR A 73 -5.80 25.31 -18.71
C THR A 73 -5.60 24.04 -19.54
N ILE A 74 -4.35 23.57 -19.64
CA ILE A 74 -4.02 22.33 -20.35
C ILE A 74 -4.52 21.13 -19.55
N VAL A 75 -4.34 21.10 -18.23
CA VAL A 75 -4.85 20.05 -17.37
C VAL A 75 -6.38 19.93 -17.50
N ALA A 76 -7.11 21.05 -17.46
CA ALA A 76 -8.56 21.07 -17.64
C ALA A 76 -9.01 20.55 -19.02
N LYS A 77 -8.26 20.85 -20.08
CA LYS A 77 -8.53 20.32 -21.43
C LYS A 77 -8.37 18.80 -21.47
N PHE A 78 -7.32 18.27 -20.86
CA PHE A 78 -7.10 16.81 -20.82
C PHE A 78 -8.19 16.06 -20.05
N ARG A 79 -8.73 16.65 -18.98
CA ARG A 79 -9.86 16.07 -18.24
C ARG A 79 -11.11 15.86 -19.08
N ASN A 80 -11.37 16.73 -20.05
CA ASN A 80 -12.63 16.81 -20.80
C ASN A 80 -12.60 16.15 -22.18
N ALA A 81 -11.53 15.48 -22.60
CA ALA A 81 -11.35 14.98 -23.96
C ALA A 81 -11.02 13.48 -24.02
N ASN A 82 -11.76 12.64 -23.27
CA ASN A 82 -11.36 11.26 -23.01
C ASN A 82 -12.15 10.19 -23.78
N MET A 83 -13.18 10.53 -24.56
CA MET A 83 -14.03 9.53 -25.22
C MET A 83 -14.55 10.03 -26.59
N SER A 84 -14.56 9.15 -27.58
CA SER A 84 -15.23 9.33 -28.86
C SER A 84 -16.72 8.97 -28.76
N LEU A 85 -17.51 9.34 -29.81
CA LEU A 85 -18.93 8.95 -29.88
C LEU A 85 -19.12 7.45 -29.98
N GLU A 86 -18.24 6.74 -30.71
CA GLU A 86 -18.28 5.26 -30.80
C GLU A 86 -18.03 4.59 -29.45
N GLU A 87 -17.07 5.11 -28.71
CA GLU A 87 -16.77 4.62 -27.35
C GLU A 87 -17.91 4.89 -26.36
N LEU A 88 -18.62 6.03 -26.55
CA LEU A 88 -19.83 6.32 -25.77
C LEU A 88 -20.94 5.30 -26.03
N ASP A 89 -21.14 4.87 -27.28
CA ASP A 89 -22.13 3.86 -27.65
C ASP A 89 -21.78 2.49 -27.04
N ILE A 90 -20.48 2.11 -27.02
CA ILE A 90 -19.99 0.90 -26.37
C ILE A 90 -20.27 0.98 -24.86
N ALA A 91 -19.98 2.11 -24.23
CA ALA A 91 -20.22 2.30 -22.80
C ALA A 91 -21.71 2.22 -22.46
N ALA A 92 -22.57 2.90 -23.21
CA ALA A 92 -24.02 2.87 -23.01
C ALA A 92 -24.60 1.46 -23.12
N THR A 93 -24.15 0.68 -24.14
CA THR A 93 -24.58 -0.71 -24.31
C THR A 93 -24.12 -1.59 -23.16
N ALA A 94 -22.89 -1.44 -22.70
CA ALA A 94 -22.34 -2.19 -21.58
C ALA A 94 -23.10 -1.92 -20.26
N LEU A 95 -23.41 -0.65 -20.00
CA LEU A 95 -24.14 -0.23 -18.79
C LEU A 95 -25.57 -0.81 -18.73
N LEU A 96 -26.25 -0.94 -19.85
CA LEU A 96 -27.57 -1.56 -19.92
C LEU A 96 -27.53 -3.06 -19.62
N GLY A 97 -26.44 -3.73 -19.97
CA GLY A 97 -26.22 -5.17 -19.76
C GLY A 97 -25.54 -5.56 -18.44
N ARG A 98 -25.50 -4.64 -17.45
CA ARG A 98 -24.89 -4.90 -16.18
C ARG A 98 -25.61 -5.98 -15.38
N ASP A 99 -24.84 -6.82 -14.68
CA ASP A 99 -25.34 -7.72 -13.65
C ASP A 99 -25.03 -7.14 -12.28
N TYR A 100 -26.01 -7.09 -11.38
CA TYR A 100 -25.85 -6.60 -10.02
C TYR A 100 -26.09 -7.72 -9.01
N ILE A 101 -25.16 -7.88 -8.08
CA ILE A 101 -25.14 -8.91 -7.03
C ILE A 101 -25.28 -8.18 -5.70
N GLU A 102 -26.52 -8.18 -5.18
CA GLU A 102 -26.92 -7.40 -4.01
C GLU A 102 -26.10 -7.74 -2.75
N GLU A 103 -25.82 -9.03 -2.52
CA GLU A 103 -25.07 -9.52 -1.36
C GLU A 103 -23.72 -8.82 -1.17
N TYR A 104 -23.01 -8.54 -2.29
CA TYR A 104 -21.69 -7.90 -2.27
C TYR A 104 -21.72 -6.46 -2.74
N ARG A 105 -22.90 -5.91 -3.08
CA ARG A 105 -23.05 -4.61 -3.73
C ARG A 105 -22.10 -4.47 -4.93
N LEU A 106 -21.96 -5.58 -5.67
CA LEU A 106 -21.04 -5.77 -6.78
C LEU A 106 -21.76 -5.68 -8.12
N ALA A 107 -21.22 -4.86 -9.03
CA ALA A 107 -21.63 -4.87 -10.42
C ALA A 107 -20.60 -5.56 -11.31
N ILE A 108 -21.07 -6.44 -12.19
CA ILE A 108 -20.27 -7.08 -13.23
C ILE A 108 -20.79 -6.65 -14.58
N VAL A 109 -19.92 -6.08 -15.40
CA VAL A 109 -20.28 -5.47 -16.68
C VAL A 109 -19.44 -6.06 -17.79
N LYS A 110 -20.07 -6.55 -18.84
CA LYS A 110 -19.40 -6.95 -20.08
C LYS A 110 -19.45 -5.82 -21.09
N ALA A 111 -18.30 -5.31 -21.49
CA ALA A 111 -18.17 -4.35 -22.57
C ALA A 111 -17.85 -5.04 -23.91
N GLY A 112 -18.18 -4.40 -25.02
CA GLY A 112 -17.68 -4.75 -26.33
C GLY A 112 -16.15 -4.65 -26.41
N ALA A 113 -15.56 -5.09 -27.52
CA ALA A 113 -14.12 -4.92 -27.73
C ALA A 113 -13.80 -3.40 -27.84
N CYS A 114 -12.98 -2.90 -26.93
CA CYS A 114 -12.66 -1.46 -26.84
C CYS A 114 -11.25 -1.22 -26.27
N ASP A 115 -10.85 0.03 -26.26
CA ASP A 115 -9.63 0.47 -25.59
C ASP A 115 -9.75 0.26 -24.06
N PRO A 116 -8.65 -0.07 -23.33
CA PRO A 116 -8.67 -0.19 -21.88
C PRO A 116 -9.20 1.05 -21.14
N ASN A 117 -8.98 2.25 -21.69
CA ASN A 117 -9.48 3.49 -21.08
C ASN A 117 -11.02 3.52 -21.03
N VAL A 118 -11.71 2.98 -22.04
CA VAL A 118 -13.17 2.88 -22.05
C VAL A 118 -13.67 1.97 -20.93
N LEU A 119 -12.96 0.87 -20.64
CA LEU A 119 -13.30 0.01 -19.49
C LEU A 119 -13.20 0.77 -18.18
N GLY A 120 -12.17 1.61 -18.03
CA GLY A 120 -12.01 2.50 -16.89
C GLY A 120 -13.19 3.45 -16.72
N ILE A 121 -13.57 4.14 -17.79
CA ILE A 121 -14.69 5.09 -17.81
C ILE A 121 -16.02 4.41 -17.46
N ILE A 122 -16.29 3.24 -18.04
CA ILE A 122 -17.48 2.44 -17.69
C ILE A 122 -17.48 2.08 -16.20
N SER A 123 -16.33 1.65 -15.68
CA SER A 123 -16.18 1.27 -14.27
C SER A 123 -16.41 2.47 -13.34
N ASP A 124 -15.83 3.63 -13.67
CA ASP A 124 -16.00 4.87 -12.89
C ASP A 124 -17.48 5.28 -12.89
N PHE A 125 -18.16 5.20 -14.04
CA PHE A 125 -19.58 5.53 -14.15
C PHE A 125 -20.51 4.58 -13.37
N VAL A 126 -20.17 3.30 -13.31
CA VAL A 126 -20.93 2.31 -12.53
C VAL A 126 -20.87 2.60 -11.04
N LEU A 127 -19.72 3.07 -10.53
CA LEU A 127 -19.58 3.42 -9.11
C LEU A 127 -20.28 4.71 -8.69
N GLU A 128 -20.79 5.54 -9.64
CA GLU A 128 -21.65 6.68 -9.29
C GLU A 128 -23.04 6.23 -8.75
N VAL A 129 -23.34 4.94 -8.82
CA VAL A 129 -24.61 4.38 -8.33
C VAL A 129 -24.48 4.01 -6.86
N ASP A 130 -25.23 4.66 -5.99
CA ASP A 130 -25.20 4.50 -4.51
C ASP A 130 -25.35 3.03 -4.04
N ALA A 131 -26.02 2.18 -4.83
CA ALA A 131 -26.17 0.76 -4.51
C ALA A 131 -24.92 -0.08 -4.80
N ILE A 132 -23.90 0.47 -5.47
CA ILE A 132 -22.75 -0.30 -5.97
C ILE A 132 -21.47 0.18 -5.28
N ASP A 133 -20.82 -0.73 -4.56
CA ASP A 133 -19.56 -0.46 -3.87
C ASP A 133 -18.35 -1.01 -4.63
N ILE A 134 -18.56 -2.05 -5.44
CA ILE A 134 -17.53 -2.78 -6.16
C ILE A 134 -17.97 -2.98 -7.61
N CYS A 135 -17.03 -2.85 -8.53
CA CYS A 135 -17.33 -3.07 -9.94
C CYS A 135 -16.17 -3.80 -10.64
N MET A 136 -16.52 -4.76 -11.49
CA MET A 136 -15.65 -5.35 -12.50
C MET A 136 -16.24 -5.14 -13.88
N VAL A 137 -15.48 -4.50 -14.76
CA VAL A 137 -15.82 -4.42 -16.19
C VAL A 137 -14.83 -5.27 -16.98
N PHE A 138 -15.32 -6.12 -17.88
CA PHE A 138 -14.46 -6.94 -18.72
C PHE A 138 -14.81 -6.85 -20.19
N SER A 139 -13.79 -6.97 -21.03
CA SER A 139 -13.94 -7.04 -22.49
C SER A 139 -13.17 -8.25 -23.03
N VAL A 140 -13.85 -9.05 -23.82
CA VAL A 140 -13.25 -10.22 -24.47
C VAL A 140 -12.75 -9.84 -25.83
N ILE A 141 -11.44 -9.98 -26.02
CA ILE A 141 -10.74 -9.68 -27.27
C ILE A 141 -10.11 -10.96 -27.84
N LYS A 142 -9.57 -10.92 -29.05
CA LYS A 142 -9.05 -12.11 -29.75
C LYS A 142 -7.99 -12.88 -28.94
N ASN A 143 -7.09 -12.16 -28.25
CA ASN A 143 -5.97 -12.75 -27.53
C ASN A 143 -6.16 -12.88 -26.02
N GLY A 144 -7.33 -12.51 -25.47
CA GLY A 144 -7.58 -12.61 -24.05
C GLY A 144 -8.77 -11.82 -23.55
N VAL A 145 -8.77 -11.57 -22.25
CA VAL A 145 -9.78 -10.77 -21.55
C VAL A 145 -9.09 -9.60 -20.86
N LYS A 146 -9.51 -8.38 -21.19
CA LYS A 146 -9.14 -7.16 -20.48
C LYS A 146 -10.10 -6.95 -19.32
N LEU A 147 -9.57 -6.52 -18.18
CA LEU A 147 -10.31 -6.32 -16.94
C LEU A 147 -10.08 -4.93 -16.39
N SER A 148 -11.13 -4.32 -15.85
CA SER A 148 -11.06 -3.10 -15.04
C SER A 148 -11.81 -3.34 -13.74
N PHE A 149 -11.19 -3.00 -12.63
CA PHE A 149 -11.74 -3.14 -11.30
C PHE A 149 -11.82 -1.80 -10.61
N ARG A 150 -12.89 -1.58 -9.87
CA ARG A 150 -13.08 -0.42 -9.01
C ARG A 150 -13.68 -0.84 -7.67
N SER A 151 -13.34 -0.08 -6.64
CA SER A 151 -13.99 -0.16 -5.33
C SER A 151 -14.09 1.24 -4.74
N CYS A 152 -15.19 1.58 -4.08
CA CYS A 152 -15.32 2.80 -3.32
C CYS A 152 -15.32 2.56 -1.80
N ILE A 153 -15.18 1.30 -1.38
CA ILE A 153 -15.15 0.94 0.05
C ILE A 153 -13.75 0.56 0.50
N LYS A 154 -13.45 0.92 1.74
CA LYS A 154 -12.15 0.69 2.36
C LYS A 154 -11.85 -0.78 2.69
N GLU A 155 -12.84 -1.63 2.70
CA GLU A 155 -12.71 -3.06 3.00
C GLU A 155 -12.18 -3.85 1.81
N VAL A 156 -12.41 -3.37 0.58
CA VAL A 156 -12.09 -4.06 -0.67
C VAL A 156 -11.07 -3.27 -1.49
N SER A 157 -9.90 -3.85 -1.70
CA SER A 157 -8.87 -3.27 -2.57
C SER A 157 -9.05 -3.77 -4.01
N ALA A 158 -9.29 -2.85 -4.95
CA ALA A 158 -9.34 -3.17 -6.37
C ALA A 158 -8.04 -3.81 -6.87
N SER A 159 -6.88 -3.35 -6.38
CA SER A 159 -5.57 -3.92 -6.72
C SER A 159 -5.42 -5.37 -6.26
N GLU A 160 -5.80 -5.67 -5.02
CA GLU A 160 -5.75 -7.05 -4.52
C GLU A 160 -6.75 -7.95 -5.26
N MET A 161 -7.96 -7.46 -5.51
CA MET A 161 -8.98 -8.19 -6.27
C MET A 161 -8.49 -8.50 -7.69
N ALA A 162 -7.89 -7.54 -8.39
CA ALA A 162 -7.31 -7.76 -9.71
C ALA A 162 -6.18 -8.82 -9.68
N GLN A 163 -5.30 -8.79 -8.68
CA GLN A 163 -4.24 -9.77 -8.50
C GLN A 163 -4.81 -11.18 -8.24
N GLU A 164 -5.83 -11.30 -7.39
CA GLU A 164 -6.43 -12.59 -7.05
C GLU A 164 -7.24 -13.17 -8.22
N VAL A 165 -8.01 -12.34 -8.91
CA VAL A 165 -8.77 -12.78 -10.10
C VAL A 165 -7.85 -13.25 -11.22
N CYS A 166 -6.71 -12.58 -11.42
CA CYS A 166 -5.73 -12.94 -12.45
C CYS A 166 -4.66 -13.94 -11.97
N ARG A 167 -4.66 -14.35 -10.70
CA ARG A 167 -3.64 -15.25 -10.14
C ARG A 167 -3.53 -16.55 -10.96
N ASP A 168 -2.32 -16.93 -11.33
CA ASP A 168 -1.94 -18.13 -12.09
C ASP A 168 -2.46 -18.20 -13.55
N ILE A 169 -3.29 -17.24 -13.98
CA ILE A 169 -3.88 -17.22 -15.32
C ILE A 169 -3.68 -15.92 -16.10
N GLY A 170 -3.07 -14.93 -15.48
CA GLY A 170 -2.87 -13.62 -16.10
C GLY A 170 -2.06 -12.68 -15.22
N SER A 171 -2.21 -11.39 -15.50
CA SER A 171 -1.61 -10.33 -14.70
C SER A 171 -2.66 -9.31 -14.29
N GLY A 172 -2.67 -8.92 -13.01
CA GLY A 172 -3.56 -7.91 -12.46
C GLY A 172 -2.84 -7.05 -11.43
N GLY A 173 -3.33 -5.83 -11.23
CA GLY A 173 -2.80 -4.89 -10.26
C GLY A 173 -3.20 -3.46 -10.57
N GLY A 174 -2.79 -2.54 -9.70
CA GLY A 174 -3.13 -1.12 -9.81
C GLY A 174 -3.06 -0.44 -8.44
N HIS A 175 -3.87 0.59 -8.26
CA HIS A 175 -4.03 1.31 -7.02
C HIS A 175 -5.16 0.71 -6.16
N TYR A 176 -5.31 1.22 -4.94
CA TYR A 176 -6.28 0.68 -3.98
C TYR A 176 -7.71 0.67 -4.51
N TYR A 177 -8.16 1.77 -5.09
CA TYR A 177 -9.53 1.95 -5.59
C TYR A 177 -9.69 1.67 -7.07
N LYS A 178 -8.58 1.61 -7.84
CA LYS A 178 -8.56 1.46 -9.30
C LYS A 178 -7.51 0.46 -9.73
N ALA A 179 -7.92 -0.58 -10.43
CA ALA A 179 -7.01 -1.61 -10.92
C ALA A 179 -7.44 -2.15 -12.28
N GLY A 180 -6.52 -2.83 -12.94
CA GLY A 180 -6.77 -3.50 -14.20
C GLY A 180 -6.15 -4.88 -14.23
N GLY A 181 -6.50 -5.64 -15.26
CA GLY A 181 -5.93 -6.96 -15.46
C GLY A 181 -6.03 -7.42 -16.90
N PHE A 182 -5.23 -8.43 -17.23
CA PHE A 182 -5.26 -9.10 -18.51
C PHE A 182 -5.07 -10.60 -18.32
N ILE A 183 -5.97 -11.38 -18.90
CA ILE A 183 -5.91 -12.85 -18.91
C ILE A 183 -5.75 -13.31 -20.36
N PRO A 184 -4.59 -13.89 -20.73
CA PRO A 184 -4.39 -14.50 -22.05
C PRO A 184 -5.42 -15.58 -22.34
N MET A 185 -5.84 -15.71 -23.60
CA MET A 185 -6.94 -16.63 -23.98
C MET A 185 -6.59 -18.10 -23.75
N ASP A 186 -5.35 -18.50 -23.96
CA ASP A 186 -4.86 -19.86 -23.72
C ASP A 186 -4.94 -20.23 -22.23
N LEU A 187 -4.43 -19.37 -21.35
CA LEU A 187 -4.51 -19.58 -19.90
C LEU A 187 -5.94 -19.55 -19.37
N LEU A 188 -6.79 -18.70 -19.97
CA LEU A 188 -8.21 -18.66 -19.66
C LEU A 188 -8.92 -20.00 -20.00
N ILE A 189 -8.63 -20.57 -21.19
CA ILE A 189 -9.21 -21.86 -21.62
C ILE A 189 -8.79 -22.98 -20.66
N ASP A 190 -7.52 -23.02 -20.28
CA ASP A 190 -7.00 -24.03 -19.36
C ASP A 190 -7.65 -23.91 -17.98
N SER A 191 -7.73 -22.70 -17.44
CA SER A 191 -8.41 -22.43 -16.17
C SER A 191 -9.90 -22.77 -16.21
N TYR A 192 -10.59 -22.43 -17.31
CA TYR A 192 -11.99 -22.77 -17.48
C TYR A 192 -12.24 -24.28 -17.53
N ASN A 193 -11.35 -25.04 -18.17
CA ASN A 193 -11.44 -26.51 -18.17
C ASN A 193 -11.23 -27.10 -16.77
N VAL A 194 -10.34 -26.50 -15.94
CA VAL A 194 -10.16 -26.91 -14.53
C VAL A 194 -11.42 -26.59 -13.74
N TYR A 195 -11.95 -25.36 -13.85
CA TYR A 195 -13.17 -24.92 -13.20
C TYR A 195 -14.38 -25.84 -13.51
N CYS A 196 -14.58 -26.20 -14.79
CA CYS A 196 -15.64 -27.09 -15.18
C CYS A 196 -15.50 -28.49 -14.55
N ARG A 197 -14.29 -29.02 -14.44
CA ARG A 197 -14.04 -30.34 -13.80
C ARG A 197 -14.32 -30.30 -12.30
N GLU A 198 -13.88 -29.22 -11.62
CA GLU A 198 -14.08 -29.06 -10.17
C GLU A 198 -15.57 -28.90 -9.79
N LYS A 199 -16.31 -28.23 -10.65
CA LYS A 199 -17.76 -27.98 -10.44
C LYS A 199 -18.69 -29.01 -11.12
N ASP A 200 -18.14 -30.04 -11.75
CA ASP A 200 -18.91 -31.06 -12.53
C ASP A 200 -19.79 -30.40 -13.61
N LEU A 201 -19.26 -29.41 -14.32
CA LEU A 201 -19.96 -28.66 -15.35
C LEU A 201 -19.56 -29.12 -16.75
N THR A 202 -20.53 -29.11 -17.68
CA THR A 202 -20.23 -29.28 -19.11
C THR A 202 -19.63 -28.00 -19.68
N PRO A 203 -18.41 -28.04 -20.26
CA PRO A 203 -17.77 -26.86 -20.81
C PRO A 203 -18.55 -26.25 -21.97
N ARG A 204 -18.77 -24.93 -21.92
CA ARG A 204 -19.48 -24.18 -22.97
C ARG A 204 -18.48 -23.35 -23.77
N PHE A 205 -18.21 -23.76 -25.00
CA PHE A 205 -17.33 -23.10 -25.92
C PHE A 205 -18.09 -22.46 -27.07
N GLN A 206 -17.51 -21.40 -27.62
CA GLN A 206 -17.91 -20.83 -28.91
C GLN A 206 -16.70 -20.76 -29.83
N TYR A 207 -16.95 -20.76 -31.11
CA TYR A 207 -15.95 -20.70 -32.18
C TYR A 207 -15.98 -19.32 -32.83
N SER A 208 -14.84 -18.86 -33.32
CA SER A 208 -14.77 -17.69 -34.19
C SER A 208 -15.58 -17.92 -35.45
N SER A 209 -15.97 -16.83 -36.14
CA SER A 209 -16.76 -16.91 -37.39
C SER A 209 -16.09 -17.74 -38.50
N ASP A 210 -14.75 -17.85 -38.45
CA ASP A 210 -13.95 -18.67 -39.36
C ASP A 210 -13.73 -20.12 -38.86
N GLY A 211 -14.25 -20.46 -37.70
CA GLY A 211 -14.12 -21.79 -37.08
C GLY A 211 -12.73 -22.12 -36.55
N THR A 212 -11.77 -21.22 -36.67
CA THR A 212 -10.35 -21.49 -36.36
C THR A 212 -9.99 -21.39 -34.89
N HIS A 213 -10.74 -20.56 -34.14
CA HIS A 213 -10.43 -20.30 -32.73
C HIS A 213 -11.60 -20.70 -31.82
N LYS A 214 -11.30 -21.56 -30.86
CA LYS A 214 -12.22 -22.01 -29.80
C LYS A 214 -11.95 -21.20 -28.54
N ARG A 215 -12.99 -20.64 -27.91
CA ARG A 215 -12.89 -19.99 -26.59
C ARG A 215 -14.11 -20.29 -25.74
N PRO A 216 -14.04 -20.16 -24.41
CA PRO A 216 -15.23 -20.22 -23.56
C PRO A 216 -16.28 -19.18 -24.02
N SER A 217 -17.55 -19.47 -23.88
CA SER A 217 -18.61 -18.50 -24.17
C SER A 217 -18.51 -17.30 -23.22
N ASP A 218 -19.06 -16.17 -23.62
CA ASP A 218 -19.00 -14.95 -22.79
C ASP A 218 -19.64 -15.16 -21.41
N SER A 219 -20.73 -15.94 -21.35
CA SER A 219 -21.36 -16.33 -20.07
C SER A 219 -20.46 -17.24 -19.23
N ALA A 220 -19.72 -18.15 -19.88
CA ALA A 220 -18.77 -19.03 -19.19
C ALA A 220 -17.58 -18.27 -18.62
N ILE A 221 -17.03 -17.30 -19.39
CA ILE A 221 -15.98 -16.40 -18.91
C ILE A 221 -16.48 -15.60 -17.71
N LYS A 222 -17.68 -15.03 -17.81
CA LYS A 222 -18.29 -14.30 -16.71
C LYS A 222 -18.38 -15.15 -15.44
N SER A 223 -18.94 -16.37 -15.53
CA SER A 223 -19.07 -17.27 -14.36
C SER A 223 -17.73 -17.62 -13.71
N LEU A 224 -16.69 -17.85 -14.52
CA LEU A 224 -15.34 -18.09 -14.01
C LEU A 224 -14.80 -16.86 -13.25
N LEU A 225 -14.98 -15.65 -13.79
CA LEU A 225 -14.52 -14.41 -13.16
C LEU A 225 -15.33 -14.11 -11.88
N GLU A 226 -16.64 -14.35 -11.88
CA GLU A 226 -17.51 -14.25 -10.69
C GLU A 226 -17.02 -15.13 -9.55
N GLU A 227 -16.76 -16.40 -9.82
CA GLU A 227 -16.26 -17.34 -8.80
C GLU A 227 -14.96 -16.82 -8.16
N ARG A 228 -14.02 -16.36 -8.98
CA ARG A 228 -12.74 -15.84 -8.48
C ARG A 228 -12.88 -14.56 -7.66
N ILE A 229 -13.87 -13.71 -7.98
CA ILE A 229 -14.18 -12.53 -7.15
C ILE A 229 -14.80 -12.97 -5.82
N PHE A 230 -15.73 -13.92 -5.84
CA PHE A 230 -16.37 -14.43 -4.61
C PHE A 230 -15.35 -15.10 -3.69
N ASP A 231 -14.44 -15.89 -4.24
CA ASP A 231 -13.34 -16.49 -3.48
C ASP A 231 -12.53 -15.40 -2.77
N TYR A 232 -12.16 -14.30 -3.47
CA TYR A 232 -11.45 -13.17 -2.88
C TYR A 232 -12.26 -12.48 -1.77
N LEU A 233 -13.53 -12.21 -2.00
CA LEU A 233 -14.39 -11.51 -1.03
C LEU A 233 -14.64 -12.36 0.22
N ASN A 234 -14.82 -13.68 0.07
CA ASN A 234 -15.11 -14.60 1.16
C ASN A 234 -13.86 -15.01 1.96
N ASP A 235 -12.68 -15.04 1.34
CA ASP A 235 -11.43 -15.44 2.03
C ASP A 235 -10.86 -14.33 2.93
N THR A 236 -11.28 -13.08 2.74
CA THR A 236 -10.78 -11.94 3.52
C THR A 236 -11.66 -11.64 4.72
N LYS A 237 -11.16 -11.86 5.92
CA LYS A 237 -11.87 -11.53 7.17
C LYS A 237 -11.65 -10.05 7.51
N ILE A 238 -12.74 -9.28 7.57
CA ILE A 238 -12.72 -7.88 8.03
C ILE A 238 -12.92 -7.86 9.54
N ILE A 239 -12.06 -7.14 10.25
CA ILE A 239 -12.10 -6.98 11.70
C ILE A 239 -12.01 -5.49 12.03
N TYR A 240 -12.90 -5.03 12.89
CA TYR A 240 -12.81 -3.71 13.52
C TYR A 240 -12.29 -3.88 14.96
N GLY A 241 -11.36 -3.01 15.37
CA GLY A 241 -10.71 -3.12 16.69
C GLY A 241 -11.73 -3.07 17.85
N GLU A 242 -12.82 -2.34 17.66
CA GLU A 242 -13.92 -2.25 18.64
C GLU A 242 -14.63 -3.61 18.87
N ASP A 243 -14.78 -4.41 17.82
CA ASP A 243 -15.55 -5.66 17.80
C ASP A 243 -14.66 -6.91 17.86
N PHE A 244 -13.34 -6.75 18.07
CA PHE A 244 -12.39 -7.86 17.97
C PHE A 244 -12.51 -8.86 19.12
N ASP A 245 -13.03 -10.05 18.84
CA ASP A 245 -13.02 -11.18 19.78
C ASP A 245 -11.74 -12.00 19.68
N THR A 246 -10.96 -12.02 20.75
CA THR A 246 -9.71 -12.77 20.86
C THR A 246 -9.89 -14.15 21.50
N SER A 247 -11.08 -14.55 21.90
CA SER A 247 -11.35 -15.77 22.68
C SER A 247 -10.94 -17.06 21.94
N GLY A 248 -11.04 -17.08 20.61
CA GLY A 248 -10.69 -18.22 19.77
C GLY A 248 -9.21 -18.36 19.40
N PHE A 249 -8.35 -17.45 19.83
CA PHE A 249 -6.94 -17.47 19.46
C PHE A 249 -6.07 -18.08 20.59
N LYS A 250 -5.08 -18.89 20.21
CA LYS A 250 -4.05 -19.35 21.15
C LYS A 250 -3.18 -18.17 21.56
N LYS A 251 -3.24 -17.82 22.85
CA LYS A 251 -2.49 -16.68 23.40
C LYS A 251 -1.07 -17.11 23.74
N VAL A 252 -0.09 -16.35 23.25
CA VAL A 252 1.32 -16.49 23.67
C VAL A 252 1.82 -15.09 24.04
N ASP A 253 2.46 -14.99 25.20
CA ASP A 253 3.04 -13.72 25.66
C ASP A 253 4.43 -13.55 25.05
N TYR A 254 4.67 -12.39 24.45
CA TYR A 254 5.93 -12.02 23.84
C TYR A 254 6.43 -10.68 24.38
N LYS A 255 7.74 -10.51 24.33
CA LYS A 255 8.42 -9.25 24.62
C LYS A 255 9.10 -8.74 23.35
N LYS A 256 8.95 -7.46 23.05
CA LYS A 256 9.65 -6.82 21.93
C LYS A 256 11.13 -6.71 22.22
N ARG A 257 11.99 -7.04 21.26
CA ARG A 257 13.45 -6.87 21.41
C ARG A 257 13.77 -5.38 21.43
N PRO A 258 14.67 -4.90 22.28
CA PRO A 258 15.12 -3.52 22.28
C PRO A 258 15.94 -3.25 21.01
N ILE A 259 15.37 -2.50 20.07
CA ILE A 259 16.04 -2.08 18.83
C ILE A 259 16.51 -0.64 18.99
N PRO A 260 17.75 -0.29 18.59
CA PRO A 260 18.22 1.10 18.59
C PRO A 260 17.32 2.00 17.74
N MET A 261 16.99 3.17 18.27
CA MET A 261 16.19 4.20 17.61
C MET A 261 16.94 5.54 17.67
N GLY A 262 16.59 6.46 16.78
CA GLY A 262 17.06 7.84 16.84
C GLY A 262 16.18 8.68 17.75
N TYR A 263 16.77 9.68 18.42
CA TYR A 263 16.04 10.76 19.04
C TYR A 263 16.65 12.11 18.71
N ILE A 264 15.80 13.14 18.62
CA ILE A 264 16.17 14.55 18.45
C ILE A 264 15.37 15.36 19.48
N ILE A 265 16.03 16.24 20.21
CA ILE A 265 15.35 17.24 21.03
C ILE A 265 14.99 18.40 20.10
N ALA A 266 13.68 18.68 19.93
CA ALA A 266 13.21 19.58 18.88
C ALA A 266 13.76 21.01 19.00
N LYS A 267 13.94 21.52 20.23
CA LYS A 267 14.52 22.85 20.47
C LYS A 267 16.01 22.99 20.06
N ASP A 268 16.71 21.86 19.86
CA ASP A 268 18.10 21.89 19.40
C ASP A 268 18.21 22.14 17.88
N ILE A 269 17.08 22.00 17.16
CA ILE A 269 17.02 22.20 15.71
C ILE A 269 16.10 23.35 15.28
N LEU A 270 15.12 23.72 16.10
CA LEU A 270 14.12 24.75 15.80
C LEU A 270 13.77 25.58 17.04
N PRO A 271 13.42 26.87 16.88
CA PRO A 271 13.02 27.71 18.00
C PRO A 271 11.77 27.19 18.72
N VAL A 272 11.77 27.31 20.06
CA VAL A 272 10.58 27.01 20.86
C VAL A 272 9.42 27.94 20.46
N GLY A 273 8.24 27.40 20.37
CA GLY A 273 7.02 28.11 19.96
C GLY A 273 6.69 28.03 18.47
N CYS A 274 7.65 27.68 17.59
CA CYS A 274 7.36 27.50 16.18
C CYS A 274 6.64 26.15 15.89
N CYS A 275 6.04 26.04 14.73
CA CYS A 275 5.46 24.79 14.23
C CYS A 275 6.50 23.99 13.43
N MET A 276 6.92 22.83 13.95
CA MET A 276 7.79 21.89 13.24
C MET A 276 6.98 21.00 12.32
N GLY A 277 7.37 20.94 11.04
CA GLY A 277 6.91 19.94 10.07
C GLY A 277 7.96 18.85 9.91
N VAL A 278 7.54 17.60 9.96
CA VAL A 278 8.40 16.44 9.64
C VAL A 278 7.73 15.64 8.52
N ARG A 279 8.37 15.62 7.37
CA ARG A 279 7.93 14.81 6.22
C ARG A 279 8.59 13.44 6.30
N THR A 280 7.79 12.38 6.28
CA THR A 280 8.22 10.98 6.29
C THR A 280 7.69 10.25 5.06
N ALA A 281 8.19 9.07 4.75
CA ALA A 281 7.67 8.25 3.65
C ALA A 281 6.15 7.99 3.76
N LYS A 282 5.61 7.91 4.98
CA LYS A 282 4.20 7.59 5.26
C LYS A 282 3.29 8.80 5.41
N GLY A 283 3.82 10.01 5.51
CA GLY A 283 3.01 11.21 5.71
C GLY A 283 3.77 12.36 6.36
N ASP A 284 3.07 13.48 6.52
CA ASP A 284 3.57 14.68 7.15
C ASP A 284 3.04 14.78 8.58
N ILE A 285 3.94 15.05 9.52
CA ILE A 285 3.62 15.28 10.93
C ILE A 285 3.85 16.77 11.21
N SER A 286 2.92 17.40 11.92
CA SER A 286 3.08 18.78 12.38
C SER A 286 2.92 18.83 13.88
N THR A 287 3.84 19.49 14.57
CA THR A 287 3.80 19.64 16.03
C THR A 287 4.42 20.97 16.46
N PRO A 288 3.87 21.64 17.50
CA PRO A 288 4.55 22.78 18.10
C PRO A 288 5.84 22.32 18.79
N VAL A 289 6.89 23.13 18.68
CA VAL A 289 8.15 22.92 19.38
C VAL A 289 8.05 23.48 20.80
N GLY A 290 8.01 22.58 21.78
CA GLY A 290 8.09 22.91 23.21
C GLY A 290 9.50 22.70 23.76
N GLU A 291 9.73 23.11 25.01
CA GLU A 291 11.00 22.89 25.73
C GLU A 291 11.37 21.41 25.88
N ASP A 292 10.36 20.55 25.92
CA ASP A 292 10.45 19.11 26.16
C ASP A 292 10.06 18.24 24.96
N THR A 293 9.79 18.84 23.79
CA THR A 293 9.41 18.11 22.58
C THR A 293 10.57 17.27 22.06
N VAL A 294 10.34 15.97 21.89
CA VAL A 294 11.31 14.99 21.38
C VAL A 294 10.75 14.27 20.17
N VAL A 295 11.58 14.13 19.15
CA VAL A 295 11.30 13.33 17.96
C VAL A 295 12.00 11.99 18.08
N ILE A 296 11.27 10.87 18.02
CA ILE A 296 11.84 9.52 17.95
C ILE A 296 11.77 9.04 16.50
N ILE A 297 12.86 8.43 16.02
CA ILE A 297 13.02 8.00 14.64
C ILE A 297 13.36 6.52 14.62
N GLY A 298 12.56 5.72 13.93
CA GLY A 298 12.81 4.29 13.68
C GLY A 298 13.90 4.06 12.63
N GLU A 299 14.45 2.85 12.56
CA GLU A 299 15.39 2.44 11.49
C GLU A 299 14.74 2.51 10.09
N ASP A 300 13.42 2.39 10.01
CA ASP A 300 12.59 2.51 8.80
C ASP A 300 12.23 3.97 8.43
N GLY A 301 12.76 4.96 9.14
CA GLY A 301 12.42 6.37 8.95
C GLY A 301 11.06 6.77 9.52
N SER A 302 10.36 5.90 10.23
CA SER A 302 9.14 6.25 10.96
C SER A 302 9.43 7.26 12.07
N VAL A 303 8.48 8.18 12.30
CA VAL A 303 8.66 9.27 13.28
C VAL A 303 7.52 9.24 14.29
N ARG A 304 7.87 9.46 15.57
CA ARG A 304 6.93 9.66 16.68
C ARG A 304 7.34 10.83 17.54
N ILE A 305 6.38 11.57 18.06
CA ILE A 305 6.63 12.68 18.97
C ILE A 305 6.39 12.22 20.41
N LEU A 306 7.33 12.52 21.28
CA LEU A 306 7.28 12.27 22.72
C LEU A 306 7.63 13.56 23.48
N ASN A 307 7.48 13.52 24.79
CA ASN A 307 8.09 14.49 25.69
C ASN A 307 9.36 13.94 26.33
N LEU A 308 10.18 14.82 26.88
CA LEU A 308 11.48 14.49 27.48
C LEU A 308 11.35 13.53 28.67
N ASP A 309 10.28 13.67 29.47
CA ASP A 309 10.00 12.77 30.59
C ASP A 309 9.79 11.34 30.13
N ARG A 310 9.00 11.14 29.04
CA ARG A 310 8.76 9.81 28.49
C ARG A 310 10.02 9.24 27.85
N LEU A 311 10.84 10.06 27.19
CA LEU A 311 12.15 9.63 26.69
C LEU A 311 13.00 9.07 27.82
N ASN A 312 13.18 9.84 28.91
CA ASN A 312 14.03 9.46 30.03
C ASN A 312 13.52 8.22 30.80
N LYS A 313 12.19 8.03 30.88
CA LYS A 313 11.59 6.87 31.56
C LYS A 313 11.65 5.60 30.71
N SER A 314 11.45 5.72 29.38
CA SER A 314 11.23 4.56 28.52
C SER A 314 12.45 4.18 27.68
N PHE A 315 13.52 4.98 27.66
CA PHE A 315 14.68 4.74 26.83
C PHE A 315 15.99 4.93 27.57
N ARG A 316 16.99 4.12 27.27
CA ARG A 316 18.39 4.36 27.58
C ARG A 316 19.00 5.23 26.49
N ILE A 317 19.61 6.35 26.87
CA ILE A 317 20.07 7.40 25.95
C ILE A 317 21.57 7.28 25.76
N TYR A 318 22.04 7.37 24.50
CA TYR A 318 23.45 7.36 24.10
C TYR A 318 23.75 8.66 23.34
N LYS A 319 24.11 9.71 24.08
CA LYS A 319 24.30 11.08 23.55
C LYS A 319 25.43 11.22 22.52
N ASP A 320 26.46 10.40 22.65
CA ASP A 320 27.64 10.46 21.78
C ASP A 320 27.50 9.66 20.50
N TRP A 321 26.42 8.84 20.40
CA TRP A 321 26.22 7.97 19.25
C TRP A 321 25.27 8.62 18.26
N ARG A 322 25.77 8.81 17.04
CA ARG A 322 24.94 9.30 15.94
C ARG A 322 23.99 8.19 15.47
N PHE A 323 22.76 8.58 15.19
CA PHE A 323 21.78 7.71 14.59
C PHE A 323 21.66 7.98 13.10
N THR A 324 21.61 6.92 12.29
CA THR A 324 21.33 6.98 10.85
C THR A 324 20.24 6.00 10.51
N VAL A 325 19.33 6.38 9.64
CA VAL A 325 18.27 5.51 9.13
C VAL A 325 18.89 4.52 8.15
N LYS A 326 18.53 3.25 8.25
CA LYS A 326 19.17 2.17 7.46
C LYS A 326 18.24 1.46 6.49
N GLN A 327 16.92 1.53 6.70
CA GLN A 327 15.92 0.74 5.98
C GLN A 327 14.78 1.63 5.47
N THR A 328 15.14 2.72 4.79
CA THR A 328 14.15 3.63 4.20
C THR A 328 14.62 4.15 2.86
N ASP A 329 13.66 4.33 1.96
CA ASP A 329 13.86 5.00 0.68
C ASP A 329 13.64 6.53 0.79
N TYR A 330 13.16 6.99 1.95
CA TYR A 330 12.93 8.41 2.21
C TYR A 330 13.35 8.78 3.63
N VAL A 331 14.46 9.53 3.72
CA VAL A 331 14.97 10.04 4.99
C VAL A 331 14.07 11.18 5.48
N PRO A 332 13.63 11.18 6.75
CA PRO A 332 12.78 12.24 7.28
C PRO A 332 13.35 13.64 7.05
N LYS A 333 12.55 14.55 6.48
CA LYS A 333 12.90 15.96 6.25
C LYS A 333 12.20 16.83 7.28
N PHE A 334 12.92 17.78 7.85
CA PHE A 334 12.44 18.70 8.88
C PHE A 334 12.36 20.12 8.34
N LYS A 335 11.29 20.83 8.69
CA LYS A 335 11.16 22.25 8.36
C LYS A 335 10.45 23.03 9.46
N ASN A 336 10.78 24.32 9.53
CA ASN A 336 9.96 25.29 10.26
C ASN A 336 8.79 25.70 9.36
N LYS A 337 7.56 25.36 9.74
CA LYS A 337 6.36 25.67 8.94
C LYS A 337 5.98 27.15 8.96
N ASP A 338 6.45 27.90 9.96
CA ASP A 338 6.14 29.32 10.07
C ASP A 338 7.01 30.16 9.13
N THR A 339 8.25 29.72 8.86
CA THR A 339 9.22 30.38 7.98
C THR A 339 9.49 29.61 6.68
N GLU A 340 8.90 28.44 6.49
CA GLU A 340 9.16 27.50 5.39
C GLU A 340 10.63 27.05 5.26
N THR A 341 11.45 27.28 6.29
CA THR A 341 12.89 26.97 6.27
C THR A 341 13.14 25.49 6.55
N ILE A 342 13.88 24.82 5.67
CA ILE A 342 14.33 23.42 5.85
C ILE A 342 15.51 23.40 6.82
N VAL A 343 15.51 22.41 7.73
CA VAL A 343 16.59 22.20 8.71
C VAL A 343 17.11 20.76 8.63
N ASP A 344 18.40 20.58 8.79
CA ASP A 344 19.04 19.26 8.85
C ASP A 344 18.87 18.65 10.25
N GLY A 345 17.64 18.17 10.55
CA GLY A 345 17.37 17.54 11.83
C GLY A 345 18.15 16.22 12.02
N MET A 346 18.43 15.49 10.94
CA MET A 346 19.13 14.20 11.04
C MET A 346 20.58 14.33 11.53
N ALA A 347 21.26 15.45 11.29
CA ALA A 347 22.59 15.71 11.86
C ALA A 347 22.58 15.72 13.40
N HIS A 348 21.43 16.04 14.00
CA HIS A 348 21.24 16.10 15.45
C HIS A 348 20.71 14.78 16.04
N ALA A 349 20.38 13.77 15.22
CA ALA A 349 19.85 12.50 15.69
C ALA A 349 20.91 11.71 16.50
N ARG A 350 20.51 11.25 17.69
CA ARG A 350 21.33 10.44 18.60
C ARG A 350 20.61 9.13 18.92
N VAL A 351 21.36 8.12 19.36
CA VAL A 351 20.82 6.78 19.63
C VAL A 351 20.12 6.75 20.98
N CYS A 352 18.94 6.13 21.01
CA CYS A 352 18.27 5.66 22.20
C CYS A 352 17.80 4.21 22.03
N ILE A 353 17.72 3.47 23.14
CA ILE A 353 17.28 2.06 23.15
C ILE A 353 16.15 1.94 24.17
N PRO A 354 14.98 1.36 23.81
CA PRO A 354 13.91 1.11 24.77
C PRO A 354 14.39 0.30 25.98
N VAL A 355 14.07 0.74 27.19
CA VAL A 355 14.51 0.08 28.43
C VAL A 355 13.66 -1.14 28.74
N GLU A 356 12.35 -1.05 28.50
CA GLU A 356 11.39 -2.13 28.69
C GLU A 356 10.43 -2.19 27.49
N ALA A 357 10.20 -3.40 27.04
CA ALA A 357 9.09 -3.68 26.14
C ALA A 357 8.06 -4.47 26.96
N ASP A 358 6.86 -3.94 27.10
CA ASP A 358 5.76 -4.61 27.75
C ASP A 358 5.43 -5.93 27.06
N PHE A 359 4.89 -6.91 27.80
CA PHE A 359 4.44 -8.16 27.22
C PHE A 359 3.23 -7.90 26.33
N SER A 360 3.29 -8.48 25.15
CA SER A 360 2.24 -8.39 24.15
C SER A 360 1.68 -9.78 23.90
N ARG A 361 0.41 -9.87 23.50
CA ARG A 361 -0.16 -11.13 23.01
C ARG A 361 -0.02 -11.20 21.51
N ALA A 362 0.26 -12.39 21.00
CA ALA A 362 0.43 -12.59 19.57
C ALA A 362 -0.36 -13.81 19.09
N PHE A 363 -0.90 -13.71 17.89
CA PHE A 363 -1.75 -14.72 17.28
C PHE A 363 -1.31 -14.99 15.84
N VAL A 364 -1.16 -16.24 15.47
CA VAL A 364 -0.89 -16.63 14.08
C VAL A 364 -2.20 -16.57 13.29
N LEU A 365 -2.20 -15.82 12.22
CA LEU A 365 -3.36 -15.70 11.33
C LEU A 365 -3.59 -16.99 10.55
N LYS A 366 -4.83 -17.44 10.49
CA LYS A 366 -5.26 -18.61 9.70
C LYS A 366 -5.86 -18.20 8.34
N HIS A 367 -6.40 -17.00 8.25
CA HIS A 367 -7.03 -16.42 7.09
C HIS A 367 -6.40 -15.07 6.76
N LYS A 368 -6.64 -14.56 5.57
CA LYS A 368 -6.34 -13.16 5.24
C LYS A 368 -7.21 -12.27 6.12
N VAL A 369 -6.60 -11.28 6.76
CA VAL A 369 -7.29 -10.38 7.70
C VAL A 369 -6.99 -8.94 7.33
N LYS A 370 -8.02 -8.09 7.36
CA LYS A 370 -7.90 -6.64 7.36
C LYS A 370 -8.44 -6.12 8.70
N LEU A 371 -7.58 -5.45 9.46
CA LEU A 371 -7.91 -4.87 10.75
C LEU A 371 -8.00 -3.36 10.63
N PHE A 372 -9.18 -2.80 10.84
CA PHE A 372 -9.44 -1.38 11.00
C PHE A 372 -9.46 -1.04 12.49
N LYS A 373 -8.93 0.12 12.90
CA LYS A 373 -8.96 0.54 14.31
C LYS A 373 -10.39 0.75 14.79
N ASN A 374 -11.19 1.43 13.99
CA ASN A 374 -12.62 1.66 14.20
C ASN A 374 -13.35 1.70 12.85
N LYS A 375 -14.67 1.80 12.89
CA LYS A 375 -15.52 1.82 11.67
C LYS A 375 -15.34 3.09 10.83
N ASP A 376 -14.90 4.19 11.42
CA ASP A 376 -14.73 5.47 10.73
C ASP A 376 -13.32 5.66 10.16
N ASP A 377 -12.35 4.80 10.54
CA ASP A 377 -10.98 4.87 10.06
C ASP A 377 -10.89 4.34 8.61
N SER A 378 -10.28 5.10 7.73
CA SER A 378 -9.99 4.68 6.35
C SER A 378 -8.72 3.82 6.24
N SER A 379 -7.85 3.87 7.24
CA SER A 379 -6.62 3.08 7.29
C SER A 379 -6.85 1.71 7.92
N TYR A 380 -6.23 0.69 7.36
CA TYR A 380 -6.25 -0.66 7.89
C TYR A 380 -4.85 -1.28 7.89
N ILE A 381 -4.71 -2.31 8.69
CA ILE A 381 -3.53 -3.17 8.71
C ILE A 381 -3.95 -4.53 8.13
N SER A 382 -3.20 -5.05 7.16
CA SER A 382 -3.49 -6.35 6.56
C SER A 382 -2.47 -7.40 6.97
N GLY A 383 -2.94 -8.64 7.11
CA GLY A 383 -2.11 -9.81 7.32
C GLY A 383 -2.59 -10.99 6.49
N ARG A 384 -1.65 -11.87 6.13
CA ARG A 384 -1.88 -13.09 5.36
C ARG A 384 -1.86 -14.30 6.29
N PRO A 385 -2.36 -15.48 5.86
CA PRO A 385 -2.17 -16.72 6.60
C PRO A 385 -0.69 -16.95 6.95
N GLY A 386 -0.41 -17.20 8.23
CA GLY A 386 0.95 -17.36 8.74
C GLY A 386 1.59 -16.09 9.30
N ASP A 387 1.09 -14.90 9.00
CA ASP A 387 1.49 -13.66 9.66
C ASP A 387 1.01 -13.64 11.12
N ILE A 388 1.58 -12.75 11.89
CA ILE A 388 1.31 -12.64 13.33
C ILE A 388 0.65 -11.30 13.63
N MET A 389 -0.52 -11.36 14.24
CA MET A 389 -1.17 -10.20 14.84
C MET A 389 -0.66 -10.04 16.27
N VAL A 390 -0.20 -8.86 16.63
CA VAL A 390 0.31 -8.50 17.96
C VAL A 390 -0.61 -7.48 18.61
N LEU A 391 -0.96 -7.73 19.88
CA LEU A 391 -1.74 -6.84 20.73
C LEU A 391 -0.84 -6.35 21.88
N PRO A 392 -0.23 -5.15 21.77
CA PRO A 392 0.52 -4.58 22.88
C PRO A 392 -0.40 -4.31 24.07
N ASN A 393 0.01 -4.73 25.27
CA ASN A 393 -0.75 -4.49 26.52
C ASN A 393 -2.24 -4.87 26.46
N ASP A 394 -2.62 -5.81 25.61
CA ASP A 394 -4.02 -6.16 25.30
C ASP A 394 -4.84 -5.00 24.70
N ASP A 395 -4.20 -3.91 24.28
CA ASP A 395 -4.88 -2.80 23.63
C ASP A 395 -5.15 -3.12 22.16
N ARG A 396 -6.42 -3.21 21.82
CA ARG A 396 -6.90 -3.50 20.46
C ARG A 396 -6.62 -2.34 19.50
N ASN A 397 -6.55 -1.10 19.99
CA ASN A 397 -6.27 0.09 19.19
C ASN A 397 -4.79 0.18 18.79
N GLU A 398 -3.91 -0.48 19.54
CA GLU A 398 -2.47 -0.58 19.22
C GLU A 398 -2.10 -1.87 18.47
N ALA A 399 -3.09 -2.69 18.08
CA ALA A 399 -2.86 -3.91 17.32
C ALA A 399 -2.09 -3.63 16.03
N TYR A 400 -1.16 -4.52 15.69
CA TYR A 400 -0.45 -4.49 14.41
C TYR A 400 -0.20 -5.91 13.89
N MET A 401 0.08 -6.01 12.59
CA MET A 401 0.40 -7.26 11.93
C MET A 401 1.84 -7.22 11.44
N ILE A 402 2.52 -8.36 11.53
CA ILE A 402 3.93 -8.50 11.18
C ILE A 402 4.15 -9.89 10.58
N SER A 403 4.99 -10.00 9.57
CA SER A 403 5.35 -11.30 9.01
C SER A 403 6.03 -12.18 10.07
N LYS A 404 5.85 -13.49 9.95
CA LYS A 404 6.49 -14.44 10.88
C LYS A 404 8.01 -14.22 10.97
N THR A 405 8.66 -14.01 9.83
CA THR A 405 10.11 -13.79 9.77
C THR A 405 10.55 -12.52 10.51
N GLU A 406 9.78 -11.43 10.36
CA GLU A 406 10.09 -10.17 11.03
C GLU A 406 9.74 -10.24 12.53
N PHE A 407 8.68 -10.98 12.88
CA PHE A 407 8.31 -11.21 14.28
C PHE A 407 9.43 -11.94 15.03
N GLU A 408 10.00 -13.01 14.49
CA GLU A 408 11.11 -13.77 15.08
C GLU A 408 12.36 -12.91 15.28
N LYS A 409 12.59 -11.91 14.43
CA LYS A 409 13.69 -10.94 14.59
C LYS A 409 13.45 -9.93 15.70
N THR A 410 12.20 -9.47 15.86
CA THR A 410 11.84 -8.31 16.69
C THR A 410 11.21 -8.68 18.03
N HIS A 411 10.82 -9.94 18.24
CA HIS A 411 10.12 -10.41 19.43
C HIS A 411 10.76 -11.67 20.02
N ILE A 412 10.49 -11.94 21.29
CA ILE A 412 10.92 -13.13 22.02
C ILE A 412 9.74 -13.61 22.86
N ALA A 413 9.48 -14.93 22.84
CA ALA A 413 8.48 -15.54 23.71
C ALA A 413 8.91 -15.46 25.19
N LYS A 414 7.93 -15.29 26.08
CA LYS A 414 8.15 -15.33 27.53
C LYS A 414 8.67 -16.71 27.91
N GLY A 415 9.80 -16.75 28.62
CA GLY A 415 10.49 -17.98 29.01
C GLY A 415 11.65 -18.40 28.11
N GLU A 416 11.78 -17.81 26.91
CA GLU A 416 12.97 -18.01 26.04
C GLU A 416 14.10 -17.04 26.35
N GLU A 417 13.89 -16.09 27.26
CA GLU A 417 14.87 -15.04 27.62
C GLU A 417 16.15 -15.61 28.26
N GLU A 418 16.06 -16.76 28.89
CA GLU A 418 17.18 -17.38 29.65
C GLU A 418 18.20 -18.08 28.73
N ASN A 419 17.87 -18.40 27.50
CA ASN A 419 18.73 -19.16 26.58
C ASN A 419 19.62 -18.30 25.68
N ARG A 420 19.77 -17.01 25.96
CA ARG A 420 20.61 -16.14 25.16
C ARG A 420 22.08 -16.32 25.45
N LYS A 421 22.85 -16.67 24.43
CA LYS A 421 24.30 -16.54 24.48
C LYS A 421 24.67 -15.07 24.57
N LYS A 422 25.23 -14.64 25.67
CA LYS A 422 25.85 -13.31 25.79
C LYS A 422 27.19 -13.37 25.08
N ALA A 423 27.35 -12.61 23.98
CA ALA A 423 28.64 -12.42 23.35
C ALA A 423 29.25 -11.10 23.84
N VAL A 424 30.50 -11.15 24.24
CA VAL A 424 31.32 -9.97 24.55
C VAL A 424 32.27 -9.78 23.40
N VAL A 425 32.19 -8.65 22.70
CA VAL A 425 33.08 -8.33 21.59
C VAL A 425 34.11 -7.31 22.09
N PHE A 426 35.38 -7.64 21.97
CA PHE A 426 36.50 -6.76 22.22
C PHE A 426 37.06 -6.26 20.88
N ASP A 427 37.53 -5.05 20.82
CA ASP A 427 38.36 -4.60 19.71
C ASP A 427 39.80 -5.12 19.88
N LEU A 428 40.63 -4.96 18.87
CA LEU A 428 42.02 -5.42 18.84
C LEU A 428 42.90 -4.71 19.87
N ASP A 429 42.48 -3.54 20.39
CA ASP A 429 43.21 -2.76 21.38
C ASP A 429 42.80 -3.09 22.82
N GLY A 430 41.91 -4.07 23.01
CA GLY A 430 41.44 -4.52 24.32
C GLY A 430 40.38 -3.64 24.98
N THR A 431 39.83 -2.69 24.27
CA THR A 431 38.75 -1.84 24.75
C THR A 431 37.41 -2.57 24.62
N LEU A 432 36.63 -2.65 25.72
CA LEU A 432 35.30 -3.26 25.70
C LEU A 432 34.34 -2.41 24.89
N LEU A 433 34.01 -2.86 23.68
CA LEU A 433 33.14 -2.12 22.80
C LEU A 433 31.65 -2.34 23.09
N TYR A 434 31.20 -3.57 23.39
CA TYR A 434 29.79 -3.87 23.65
C TYR A 434 29.54 -5.22 24.31
N THR A 435 28.46 -5.30 25.11
CA THR A 435 27.76 -6.55 25.40
C THR A 435 26.57 -6.65 24.45
N LEU A 436 26.69 -7.46 23.39
CA LEU A 436 25.59 -7.79 22.51
C LEU A 436 24.85 -9.01 23.09
N CYS A 437 23.56 -8.86 23.42
CA CYS A 437 22.68 -10.01 23.57
C CYS A 437 22.23 -10.41 22.15
N LEU A 438 22.81 -11.48 21.61
CA LEU A 438 22.39 -12.13 20.37
C LEU A 438 21.18 -13.02 20.62
#